data_ee2ac76f10f3592db2bb0c9376b22b28
#
_entry.id   ee2ac76f10f3592db2bb0c9376b22b28
#
_cell.length_a   1.000
_cell.length_b   1.000
_cell.length_c   1.000
_cell.angle_alpha   90.00
_cell.angle_beta   90.00
_cell.angle_gamma   90.00
#
_symmetry.space_group_name_H-M   'P 1'
#
loop_
_entity.id
_entity.type
_entity.pdbx_description
1 polymer ?
#
loop_
_entity_poly.entity_id
_entity_poly.type
_entity_poly.pdbx_seq_one_letter_code
_entity_poly.pdbx_strand_id
1 'polypeptide(L)'
;MQETWTFDYSDSLNSNNLSEFLKSKSKDLGIFLSYYYKRDGALAENVDVKSKPIFETPTSGNLILEFDLIHFNACLGIHEKEISEMKIRFEMNERANQLILTGAYWPERGMDEI
;
A
#
# COMPACT_ATOMS: atom_id res chain seq x y z
N MET A 1 -3.03 12.04 -8.03
CA MET A 1 -2.49 10.67 -8.18
C MET A 1 -3.14 9.72 -7.19
N GLN A 2 -3.57 8.59 -7.66
CA GLN A 2 -4.11 7.53 -6.82
C GLN A 2 -3.88 6.20 -7.52
N GLU A 3 -3.30 5.25 -6.80
CA GLU A 3 -2.96 3.95 -7.36
C GLU A 3 -3.90 2.87 -6.84
N THR A 4 -4.17 1.89 -7.68
CA THR A 4 -5.00 0.73 -7.34
C THR A 4 -4.20 -0.52 -7.64
N TRP A 5 -4.31 -1.50 -6.76
CA TRP A 5 -3.61 -2.78 -6.91
C TRP A 5 -4.59 -3.91 -6.64
N THR A 6 -4.52 -4.95 -7.43
CA THR A 6 -5.45 -6.08 -7.34
C THR A 6 -4.67 -7.37 -7.08
N PHE A 7 -5.13 -8.13 -6.08
CA PHE A 7 -4.61 -9.46 -5.79
C PHE A 7 -5.69 -10.50 -6.04
N ASP A 8 -5.29 -11.63 -6.58
CA ASP A 8 -6.16 -12.80 -6.63
C ASP A 8 -6.00 -13.59 -5.34
N TYR A 9 -7.07 -14.20 -4.87
CA TYR A 9 -7.02 -15.09 -3.72
C TYR A 9 -7.85 -16.34 -3.97
N SER A 10 -7.43 -17.48 -3.38
CA SER A 10 -8.09 -18.76 -3.57
C SER A 10 -9.00 -19.13 -2.41
N ASP A 11 -8.68 -18.66 -1.22
CA ASP A 11 -9.47 -18.92 -0.01
C ASP A 11 -10.27 -17.68 0.37
N SER A 12 -11.37 -17.90 1.10
CA SER A 12 -12.17 -16.77 1.58
C SER A 12 -11.33 -15.82 2.42
N LEU A 13 -11.43 -14.53 2.13
CA LEU A 13 -10.84 -13.49 2.96
C LEU A 13 -11.89 -12.92 3.90
N ASN A 14 -11.49 -12.70 5.15
CA ASN A 14 -12.37 -12.14 6.16
C ASN A 14 -11.53 -11.35 7.17
N SER A 15 -12.17 -10.85 8.22
CA SER A 15 -11.50 -10.03 9.22
C SER A 15 -10.40 -10.79 9.99
N ASN A 16 -10.42 -12.12 9.96
CA ASN A 16 -9.45 -12.92 10.70
C ASN A 16 -8.18 -13.21 9.91
N ASN A 17 -8.26 -13.26 8.58
CA ASN A 17 -7.12 -13.66 7.75
C ASN A 17 -6.62 -12.60 6.77
N LEU A 18 -7.31 -11.47 6.64
CA LEU A 18 -6.91 -10.43 5.70
C LEU A 18 -5.49 -9.90 5.99
N SER A 19 -5.18 -9.66 7.27
CA SER A 19 -3.85 -9.16 7.64
C SER A 19 -2.75 -10.14 7.25
N GLU A 20 -2.96 -11.43 7.49
CA GLU A 20 -1.97 -12.45 7.14
C GLU A 20 -1.80 -12.57 5.63
N PHE A 21 -2.90 -12.49 4.90
CA PHE A 21 -2.83 -12.48 3.44
C PHE A 21 -1.99 -11.32 2.94
N LEU A 22 -2.22 -10.12 3.47
CA LEU A 22 -1.47 -8.93 3.07
C LEU A 22 0.00 -9.01 3.47
N LYS A 23 0.30 -9.56 4.64
CA LYS A 23 1.68 -9.77 5.06
C LYS A 23 2.42 -10.70 4.13
N SER A 24 1.74 -11.72 3.60
CA SER A 24 2.34 -12.64 2.63
C SER A 24 2.62 -11.94 1.29
N LYS A 25 2.01 -10.80 1.03
CA LYS A 25 2.17 -10.00 -0.19
C LYS A 25 3.04 -8.76 0.05
N SER A 26 3.84 -8.73 1.08
CA SER A 26 4.65 -7.58 1.45
C SER A 26 5.49 -7.03 0.30
N LYS A 27 6.08 -7.92 -0.49
CA LYS A 27 6.91 -7.51 -1.63
C LYS A 27 6.09 -6.77 -2.69
N ASP A 28 4.92 -7.32 -3.03
CA ASP A 28 4.04 -6.68 -4.01
C ASP A 28 3.48 -5.36 -3.49
N LEU A 29 3.17 -5.31 -2.20
CA LEU A 29 2.73 -4.07 -1.56
C LEU A 29 3.82 -3.02 -1.57
N GLY A 30 5.08 -3.44 -1.43
CA GLY A 30 6.22 -2.52 -1.55
C GLY A 30 6.27 -1.88 -2.93
N ILE A 31 6.04 -2.66 -3.98
CA ILE A 31 6.00 -2.14 -5.35
C ILE A 31 4.85 -1.15 -5.51
N PHE A 32 3.67 -1.51 -5.04
CA PHE A 32 2.49 -0.67 -5.08
C PHE A 32 2.74 0.69 -4.40
N LEU A 33 3.26 0.65 -3.18
CA LEU A 33 3.55 1.87 -2.43
C LEU A 33 4.67 2.69 -3.08
N SER A 34 5.65 2.02 -3.67
CA SER A 34 6.76 2.71 -4.32
C SER A 34 6.33 3.58 -5.49
N TYR A 35 5.21 3.28 -6.13
CA TYR A 35 4.69 4.16 -7.19
C TYR A 35 4.38 5.57 -6.66
N TYR A 36 4.03 5.68 -5.38
CA TYR A 36 3.75 6.99 -4.77
C TYR A 36 5.02 7.80 -4.51
N TYR A 37 6.14 7.13 -4.28
CA TYR A 37 7.38 7.76 -3.83
C TYR A 37 8.47 7.79 -4.89
N LYS A 38 8.23 7.15 -6.02
CA LYS A 38 9.21 7.03 -7.10
C LYS A 38 9.72 8.39 -7.56
N ARG A 39 8.84 9.36 -7.64
CA ARG A 39 9.19 10.73 -8.05
C ARG A 39 10.19 11.36 -7.10
N ASP A 40 10.12 11.01 -5.82
CA ASP A 40 11.00 11.56 -4.79
C ASP A 40 12.29 10.74 -4.63
N GLY A 41 12.50 9.76 -5.48
CA GLY A 41 13.68 8.92 -5.41
C GLY A 41 13.67 7.96 -4.23
N ALA A 42 12.50 7.54 -3.80
CA ALA A 42 12.36 6.65 -2.65
C ALA A 42 11.61 5.39 -3.01
N LEU A 43 11.87 4.33 -2.24
CA LEU A 43 11.22 3.03 -2.38
C LEU A 43 10.65 2.60 -1.04
N ALA A 44 9.53 1.89 -1.09
CA ALA A 44 8.90 1.31 0.09
C ALA A 44 9.33 -0.15 0.26
N GLU A 45 9.74 -0.50 1.47
CA GLU A 45 10.15 -1.86 1.82
C GLU A 45 9.59 -2.26 3.16
N ASN A 46 9.63 -3.55 3.46
CA ASN A 46 9.20 -4.10 4.74
C ASN A 46 7.78 -3.69 5.11
N VAL A 47 6.87 -3.85 4.18
CA VAL A 47 5.48 -3.45 4.37
C VAL A 47 4.77 -4.40 5.32
N ASP A 48 4.08 -3.82 6.28
CA ASP A 48 3.28 -4.56 7.25
C ASP A 48 1.93 -3.87 7.46
N VAL A 49 0.99 -4.59 8.00
CA VAL A 49 -0.31 -4.04 8.37
C VAL A 49 -0.18 -3.51 9.80
N LYS A 50 -0.30 -2.20 9.95
CA LYS A 50 -0.05 -1.55 11.24
C LYS A 50 -1.06 -1.94 12.31
N SER A 51 -2.32 -2.04 11.93
CA SER A 51 -3.38 -2.34 12.86
C SER A 51 -4.40 -3.25 12.18
N LYS A 52 -5.29 -3.82 12.99
CA LYS A 52 -6.33 -4.69 12.44
C LYS A 52 -7.18 -3.92 11.43
N PRO A 53 -7.45 -4.48 10.25
CA PRO A 53 -8.31 -3.82 9.26
C PRO A 53 -9.69 -3.52 9.83
N ILE A 54 -10.23 -2.37 9.44
CA ILE A 54 -11.56 -1.95 9.86
C ILE A 54 -12.53 -2.20 8.71
N PHE A 55 -13.48 -3.11 8.92
CA PHE A 55 -14.50 -3.42 7.93
C PHE A 55 -15.68 -2.47 8.10
N GLU A 56 -15.98 -1.72 7.05
CA GLU A 56 -17.16 -0.86 7.00
C GLU A 56 -18.36 -1.62 6.46
N THR A 57 -18.10 -2.59 5.59
CA THR A 57 -19.08 -3.54 5.08
C THR A 57 -18.47 -4.94 5.18
N PRO A 58 -19.22 -6.02 4.94
CA PRO A 58 -18.64 -7.37 4.93
C PRO A 58 -17.51 -7.56 3.93
N THR A 59 -17.42 -6.72 2.90
CA THR A 59 -16.44 -6.88 1.81
C THR A 59 -15.55 -5.67 1.59
N SER A 60 -15.64 -4.65 2.42
CA SER A 60 -14.82 -3.45 2.21
C SER A 60 -14.51 -2.72 3.51
N GLY A 61 -13.50 -1.90 3.47
CA GLY A 61 -13.10 -1.10 4.63
C GLY A 61 -11.77 -0.41 4.42
N ASN A 62 -11.08 -0.19 5.52
CA ASN A 62 -9.82 0.52 5.55
C ASN A 62 -8.78 -0.22 6.38
N LEU A 63 -7.52 0.01 6.04
CA LEU A 63 -6.40 -0.44 6.85
C LEU A 63 -5.25 0.54 6.70
N ILE A 64 -4.24 0.39 7.56
CA ILE A 64 -3.04 1.22 7.48
C ILE A 64 -1.87 0.31 7.23
N LEU A 65 -1.12 0.59 6.17
CA LEU A 65 0.14 -0.08 5.89
C LEU A 65 1.27 0.77 6.46
N GLU A 66 2.17 0.13 7.19
CA GLU A 66 3.38 0.74 7.69
C GLU A 66 4.55 0.14 6.94
N PHE A 67 5.52 0.96 6.59
CA PHE A 67 6.64 0.51 5.77
C PHE A 67 7.86 1.38 5.99
N ASP A 68 9.01 0.84 5.59
CA ASP A 68 10.25 1.61 5.56
C ASP A 68 10.31 2.33 4.22
N LEU A 69 10.54 3.62 4.27
CA LEU A 69 10.73 4.43 3.09
C LEU A 69 12.23 4.71 2.95
N ILE A 70 12.81 4.21 1.89
CA ILE A 70 14.24 4.27 1.65
C ILE A 70 14.54 5.35 0.61
N HIS A 71 15.22 6.40 1.03
CA HIS A 71 15.64 7.46 0.15
C HIS A 71 17.08 7.23 -0.30
N PHE A 72 17.32 7.36 -1.58
CA PHE A 72 18.66 7.21 -2.15
C PHE A 72 19.22 8.57 -2.48
N ASN A 73 20.44 8.81 -1.98
CA ASN A 73 21.19 10.00 -2.35
C ASN A 73 22.44 9.55 -3.10
N ALA A 74 22.34 9.50 -4.42
CA ALA A 74 23.42 8.98 -5.26
C ALA A 74 24.69 9.81 -5.15
N CYS A 75 24.59 11.11 -4.93
CA CYS A 75 25.76 12.00 -4.83
C CYS A 75 26.60 11.73 -3.60
N LEU A 76 25.96 11.33 -2.51
CA LEU A 76 26.63 11.05 -1.25
C LEU A 76 26.78 9.56 -0.95
N GLY A 77 26.16 8.71 -1.75
CA GLY A 77 26.15 7.28 -1.48
C GLY A 77 25.41 6.92 -0.20
N ILE A 78 24.50 7.76 0.24
CA ILE A 78 23.78 7.57 1.50
C ILE A 78 22.39 7.04 1.23
N HIS A 79 21.97 6.06 2.05
CA HIS A 79 20.61 5.57 2.07
C HIS A 79 19.98 6.02 3.37
N GLU A 80 18.95 6.84 3.27
CA GLU A 80 18.19 7.29 4.43
C GLU A 80 16.92 6.45 4.53
N LYS A 81 16.64 5.97 5.72
CA LYS A 81 15.46 5.16 5.98
C LYS A 81 14.59 5.83 7.04
N GLU A 82 13.30 5.93 6.74
CA GLU A 82 12.33 6.40 7.72
C GLU A 82 11.10 5.50 7.69
N ILE A 83 10.38 5.46 8.80
CA ILE A 83 9.15 4.71 8.89
C ILE A 83 8.01 5.61 8.44
N SER A 84 7.21 5.13 7.52
CA SER A 84 6.06 5.85 7.00
C SER A 84 4.84 4.97 7.02
N GLU A 85 3.67 5.55 6.76
CA GLU A 85 2.44 4.79 6.70
C GLU A 85 1.47 5.39 5.71
N MET A 86 0.54 4.57 5.22
CA MET A 86 -0.49 5.02 4.30
C MET A 86 -1.80 4.32 4.61
N LYS A 87 -2.88 5.08 4.62
CA LYS A 87 -4.22 4.53 4.76
C LYS A 87 -4.66 3.98 3.42
N ILE A 88 -5.09 2.73 3.42
CA ILE A 88 -5.49 2.01 2.21
C ILE A 88 -6.95 1.61 2.35
N ARG A 89 -7.71 1.83 1.29
CA ARG A 89 -9.06 1.32 1.19
C ARG A 89 -9.00 -0.05 0.53
N PHE A 90 -9.75 -1.00 1.04
CA PHE A 90 -9.85 -2.32 0.42
C PHE A 90 -11.27 -2.66 0.05
N GLU A 91 -11.41 -3.47 -0.99
CA GLU A 91 -12.68 -3.99 -1.44
C GLU A 91 -12.47 -5.41 -1.97
N MET A 92 -13.31 -6.33 -1.56
CA MET A 92 -13.25 -7.71 -2.03
C MET A 92 -14.32 -7.95 -3.08
N ASN A 93 -13.90 -8.41 -4.25
CA ASN A 93 -14.82 -8.86 -5.29
C ASN A 93 -14.93 -10.38 -5.18
N GLU A 94 -15.98 -10.84 -4.50
CA GLU A 94 -16.14 -12.25 -4.23
C GLU A 94 -16.40 -13.08 -5.49
N ARG A 95 -17.00 -12.49 -6.50
CA ARG A 95 -17.28 -13.19 -7.76
C ARG A 95 -16.00 -13.52 -8.51
N ALA A 96 -15.04 -12.62 -8.48
CA ALA A 96 -13.77 -12.79 -9.18
C ALA A 96 -12.65 -13.28 -8.27
N ASN A 97 -12.92 -13.45 -6.97
CA ASN A 97 -11.91 -13.79 -5.96
C ASN A 97 -10.73 -12.82 -6.02
N GLN A 98 -11.03 -11.54 -6.01
CA GLN A 98 -10.03 -10.48 -6.08
C GLN A 98 -10.16 -9.51 -4.93
N LEU A 99 -9.00 -9.14 -4.38
CA LEU A 99 -8.89 -8.09 -3.38
C LEU A 99 -8.33 -6.85 -4.08
N ILE A 100 -9.08 -5.75 -4.04
CA ILE A 100 -8.71 -4.50 -4.68
C ILE A 100 -8.29 -3.51 -3.60
N LEU A 101 -7.07 -3.01 -3.70
CA LEU A 101 -6.54 -2.00 -2.79
C LEU A 101 -6.46 -0.67 -3.51
N THR A 102 -6.96 0.37 -2.88
CA THR A 102 -6.86 1.73 -3.40
C THR A 102 -6.09 2.56 -2.37
N GLY A 103 -4.98 3.12 -2.81
CA GLY A 103 -4.12 3.93 -1.96
C GLY A 103 -4.65 5.34 -1.76
N ALA A 104 -3.88 6.14 -1.06
CA ALA A 104 -4.24 7.51 -0.77
C ALA A 104 -4.35 8.33 -2.06
N TYR A 105 -5.23 9.32 -2.06
CA TYR A 105 -5.30 10.27 -3.15
C TYR A 105 -4.32 11.42 -2.87
N TRP A 106 -3.35 11.58 -3.75
CA TRP A 106 -2.39 12.67 -3.67
C TRP A 106 -2.65 13.63 -4.83
N PRO A 107 -3.01 14.87 -4.56
CA PRO A 107 -3.20 15.85 -5.63
C PRO A 107 -1.91 16.03 -6.43
N GLU A 108 -2.04 16.14 -7.73
CA GLU A 108 -0.90 16.45 -8.58
C GLU A 108 -0.61 17.93 -8.49
N ARG A 109 0.64 18.27 -8.24
CA ARG A 109 1.02 19.65 -7.98
C ARG A 109 1.97 20.25 -9.00
N GLY A 110 2.56 19.42 -9.83
CA GLY A 110 3.58 19.87 -10.77
C GLY A 110 3.11 20.96 -11.72
N MET A 111 1.88 20.84 -12.19
CA MET A 111 1.32 21.81 -13.16
C MET A 111 0.81 23.07 -12.50
N ASP A 112 0.35 22.96 -11.28
CA ASP A 112 -0.31 24.06 -10.59
C ASP A 112 0.65 25.06 -9.97
N GLU A 113 1.88 24.66 -9.80
CA GLU A 113 2.89 25.47 -9.14
C GLU A 113 3.70 26.34 -10.10
N ILE A 114 3.41 26.23 -11.32
CA ILE A 114 4.07 27.03 -12.35
C ILE A 114 3.33 28.36 -12.60
#